data_42c062f79979a5bce30deda8bf20cde1
#
_entry.id   42c062f79979a5bce30deda8bf20cde1
#
_cell.length_a   1.000
_cell.length_b   1.000
_cell.length_c   1.000
_cell.angle_alpha   90.00
_cell.angle_beta   90.00
_cell.angle_gamma   90.00
#
_symmetry.space_group_name_H-M   'P 1'
#
loop_
_entity.id
_entity.type
_entity.pdbx_description
1 polymer ?
#
loop_
_entity_poly.entity_id
_entity_poly.type
_entity_poly.pdbx_seq_one_letter_code
_entity_poly.pdbx_strand_id
1 'polypeptide(L)'
;MKWKEQLRKDKQTLAGLAPRQKMLFIWDYYKLPILSLLLVAVLAGAGAAAAARSAHTAFYAVMVNANNEVQADPFTPLLEQGGVDMTGKSVDIEANYTLHYDDAALSDAQTLQVLAALFGIGDLDVFVADEDVFASYAKQGAFVDLGLFIPGDVLKRYKDHLYYS
;
A
#
# COMPACT_ATOMS: atom_id res chain seq x y z
N MET A 1 7.18 0.78 40.91
CA MET A 1 7.42 1.88 41.87
C MET A 1 8.69 2.70 41.57
N LYS A 2 9.77 2.14 41.03
CA LYS A 2 11.06 2.85 40.77
C LYS A 2 10.99 4.03 39.79
N TRP A 3 10.09 3.99 38.79
CA TRP A 3 10.01 5.04 37.77
C TRP A 3 9.52 6.40 38.31
N LYS A 4 8.50 6.42 39.22
CA LYS A 4 7.99 7.68 39.77
C LYS A 4 9.02 8.40 40.62
N GLU A 5 9.90 7.67 41.32
CA GLU A 5 11.01 8.25 42.09
C GLU A 5 12.10 8.81 41.16
N GLN A 6 12.38 8.15 40.06
CA GLN A 6 13.32 8.63 39.04
C GLN A 6 12.86 9.95 38.42
N LEU A 7 11.58 10.05 38.02
CA LEU A 7 10.99 11.28 37.50
C LEU A 7 11.04 12.45 38.50
N ARG A 8 10.89 12.15 39.81
CA ARG A 8 11.00 13.19 40.84
C ARG A 8 12.44 13.71 41.00
N LYS A 9 13.44 12.83 40.96
CA LYS A 9 14.87 13.20 40.99
C LYS A 9 15.26 14.01 39.77
N ASP A 10 14.84 13.56 38.57
CA ASP A 10 15.13 14.25 37.31
C ASP A 10 14.49 15.64 37.28
N LYS A 11 13.28 15.79 37.81
CA LYS A 11 12.59 17.09 37.94
C LYS A 11 13.32 18.06 38.88
N GLN A 12 13.90 17.55 39.96
CA GLN A 12 14.69 18.37 40.90
C GLN A 12 16.02 18.80 40.27
N THR A 13 16.69 17.89 39.55
CA THR A 13 17.94 18.19 38.85
C THR A 13 17.70 19.20 37.73
N LEU A 14 16.63 19.07 36.97
CA LEU A 14 16.24 20.01 35.92
C LEU A 14 15.90 21.42 36.46
N ALA A 15 15.36 21.54 37.69
CA ALA A 15 14.97 22.83 38.22
C ALA A 15 16.17 23.77 38.44
N GLY A 16 17.36 23.21 38.74
CA GLY A 16 18.60 24.00 38.98
C GLY A 16 19.43 24.31 37.74
N LEU A 17 19.09 23.81 36.57
CA LEU A 17 19.90 23.95 35.36
C LEU A 17 19.47 25.15 34.49
N ALA A 18 20.44 25.78 33.80
CA ALA A 18 20.14 26.78 32.78
C ALA A 18 19.39 26.15 31.59
N PRO A 19 18.58 26.92 30.80
CA PRO A 19 17.73 26.39 29.73
C PRO A 19 18.49 25.51 28.71
N ARG A 20 19.69 25.88 28.36
CA ARG A 20 20.56 25.12 27.42
C ARG A 20 21.04 23.81 28.03
N GLN A 21 21.36 23.78 29.31
CA GLN A 21 21.79 22.59 30.03
C GLN A 21 20.61 21.62 30.22
N LYS A 22 19.37 22.10 30.42
CA LYS A 22 18.16 21.29 30.44
C LYS A 22 17.95 20.56 29.14
N MET A 23 18.15 21.21 28.03
CA MET A 23 17.97 20.64 26.71
C MET A 23 19.00 19.55 26.41
N LEU A 24 20.26 19.76 26.80
CA LEU A 24 21.32 18.75 26.67
C LEU A 24 21.05 17.53 27.56
N PHE A 25 20.64 17.76 28.80
CA PHE A 25 20.31 16.68 29.74
C PHE A 25 19.14 15.81 29.23
N ILE A 26 18.09 16.43 28.71
CA ILE A 26 16.95 15.73 28.12
C ILE A 26 17.41 14.94 26.88
N TRP A 27 18.24 15.52 26.03
CA TRP A 27 18.76 14.84 24.83
C TRP A 27 19.62 13.64 25.16
N ASP A 28 20.55 13.77 26.10
CA ASP A 28 21.47 12.68 26.48
C ASP A 28 20.75 11.51 27.16
N TYR A 29 19.76 11.80 27.98
CA TYR A 29 19.08 10.79 28.79
C TYR A 29 17.84 10.21 28.14
N TYR A 30 17.13 11.00 27.35
CA TYR A 30 15.81 10.64 26.80
C TYR A 30 15.77 10.50 25.27
N LYS A 31 16.92 10.54 24.59
CA LYS A 31 16.99 10.41 23.12
C LYS A 31 16.35 9.10 22.61
N LEU A 32 16.59 7.97 23.26
CA LEU A 32 16.02 6.69 22.84
C LEU A 32 14.50 6.63 23.01
N PRO A 33 13.90 6.96 24.16
CA PRO A 33 12.45 6.99 24.30
C PRO A 33 11.78 8.07 23.44
N ILE A 34 12.42 9.23 23.23
CA ILE A 34 11.91 10.26 22.31
C ILE A 34 11.90 9.74 20.88
N LEU A 35 13.00 9.11 20.43
CA LEU A 35 13.12 8.58 19.08
C LEU A 35 12.11 7.45 18.83
N SER A 36 11.92 6.56 19.82
CA SER A 36 10.92 5.49 19.72
C SER A 36 9.50 6.04 19.66
N LEU A 37 9.16 7.05 20.47
CA LEU A 37 7.84 7.68 20.42
C LEU A 37 7.59 8.38 19.09
N LEU A 38 8.59 9.07 18.56
CA LEU A 38 8.53 9.74 17.26
C LEU A 38 8.35 8.72 16.12
N LEU A 39 9.07 7.59 16.17
CA LEU A 39 8.91 6.50 15.21
C LEU A 39 7.48 5.93 15.23
N VAL A 40 6.95 5.66 16.43
CA VAL A 40 5.57 5.18 16.59
C VAL A 40 4.57 6.21 16.05
N ALA A 41 4.76 7.50 16.33
CA ALA A 41 3.89 8.54 15.82
C ALA A 41 3.92 8.65 14.29
N VAL A 42 5.10 8.51 13.67
CA VAL A 42 5.26 8.50 12.21
C VAL A 42 4.57 7.29 11.59
N LEU A 43 4.77 6.10 12.17
CA LEU A 43 4.13 4.87 11.68
C LEU A 43 2.60 4.93 11.81
N ALA A 44 2.11 5.45 12.94
CA ALA A 44 0.67 5.63 13.16
C ALA A 44 0.07 6.66 12.18
N GLY A 45 0.78 7.77 11.95
CA GLY A 45 0.38 8.80 10.98
C GLY A 45 0.37 8.27 9.54
N ALA A 46 1.40 7.50 9.16
CA ALA A 46 1.46 6.86 7.84
C ALA A 46 0.34 5.83 7.65
N GLY A 47 0.07 5.01 8.67
CA GLY A 47 -1.03 4.05 8.65
C GLY A 47 -2.41 4.72 8.54
N ALA A 48 -2.65 5.80 9.30
CA ALA A 48 -3.88 6.56 9.21
C ALA A 48 -4.06 7.24 7.85
N ALA A 49 -2.99 7.77 7.26
CA ALA A 49 -3.02 8.37 5.93
C ALA A 49 -3.29 7.33 4.83
N ALA A 50 -2.69 6.13 4.94
CA ALA A 50 -2.95 5.02 4.04
C ALA A 50 -4.42 4.57 4.12
N ALA A 51 -4.94 4.37 5.34
CA ALA A 51 -6.33 3.99 5.54
C ALA A 51 -7.33 5.04 5.04
N ALA A 52 -7.02 6.35 5.21
CA ALA A 52 -7.83 7.43 4.69
C ALA A 52 -7.84 7.46 3.14
N ARG A 53 -6.71 7.12 2.50
CA ARG A 53 -6.62 7.05 1.04
C ARG A 53 -7.44 5.87 0.50
N SER A 54 -7.29 4.67 1.05
CA SER A 54 -8.06 3.48 0.68
C SER A 54 -9.57 3.69 0.83
N ALA A 55 -10.01 4.47 1.84
CA ALA A 55 -11.43 4.76 2.03
C ALA A 55 -12.05 5.63 0.93
N HIS A 56 -11.24 6.30 0.11
CA HIS A 56 -11.69 7.14 -1.01
C HIS A 56 -11.49 6.49 -2.37
N THR A 57 -10.75 5.40 -2.47
CA THR A 57 -10.56 4.66 -3.73
C THR A 57 -11.69 3.66 -3.91
N ALA A 58 -12.45 3.80 -5.00
CA ALA A 58 -13.53 2.88 -5.35
C ALA A 58 -13.06 1.71 -6.19
N PHE A 59 -11.94 1.89 -6.89
CA PHE A 59 -11.38 0.89 -7.79
C PHE A 59 -9.89 1.15 -7.98
N TYR A 60 -9.08 0.13 -7.81
CA TYR A 60 -7.64 0.20 -7.96
C TYR A 60 -7.13 -0.83 -8.98
N ALA A 61 -6.50 -0.35 -10.04
CA ALA A 61 -5.92 -1.17 -11.09
C ALA A 61 -4.42 -0.94 -11.20
N VAL A 62 -3.68 -2.03 -11.34
CA VAL A 62 -2.25 -2.02 -11.64
C VAL A 62 -2.01 -2.64 -12.99
N MET A 63 -1.26 -1.94 -13.84
CA MET A 63 -0.87 -2.38 -15.16
C MET A 63 0.65 -2.47 -15.25
N VAL A 64 1.16 -3.67 -15.48
CA VAL A 64 2.59 -3.95 -15.64
C VAL A 64 2.91 -4.02 -17.13
N ASN A 65 4.03 -3.44 -17.55
CA ASN A 65 4.47 -3.33 -18.94
C ASN A 65 3.47 -2.61 -19.85
N ALA A 66 2.52 -1.88 -19.28
CA ALA A 66 1.62 -1.05 -20.04
C ALA A 66 2.35 0.20 -20.57
N ASN A 67 1.96 0.66 -21.74
CA ASN A 67 2.46 1.92 -22.24
C ASN A 67 1.94 3.06 -21.34
N ASN A 68 2.82 3.92 -20.82
CA ASN A 68 2.50 5.00 -19.87
C ASN A 68 1.48 6.05 -20.41
N GLU A 69 0.88 5.80 -21.55
CA GLU A 69 -0.13 6.66 -22.18
C GLU A 69 -1.58 6.40 -21.74
N VAL A 70 -1.80 5.64 -20.66
CA VAL A 70 -3.15 5.52 -20.08
C VAL A 70 -3.53 6.86 -19.45
N GLN A 71 -3.93 7.81 -20.28
CA GLN A 71 -4.29 9.18 -19.87
C GLN A 71 -5.77 9.32 -19.51
N ALA A 72 -6.61 8.36 -19.84
CA ALA A 72 -8.03 8.40 -19.59
C ALA A 72 -8.43 7.28 -18.63
N ASP A 73 -9.26 7.64 -17.65
CA ASP A 73 -9.91 6.67 -16.78
C ASP A 73 -11.10 5.99 -17.51
N PRO A 74 -10.93 4.74 -17.97
CA PRO A 74 -12.01 4.02 -18.65
C PRO A 74 -12.99 3.39 -17.68
N PHE A 75 -12.66 3.31 -16.39
CA PHE A 75 -13.41 2.53 -15.41
C PHE A 75 -14.51 3.33 -14.72
N THR A 76 -14.32 4.64 -14.47
CA THR A 76 -15.37 5.46 -13.84
C THR A 76 -16.70 5.36 -14.55
N PRO A 77 -16.81 5.52 -15.89
CA PRO A 77 -18.10 5.39 -16.58
C PRO A 77 -18.70 3.99 -16.47
N LEU A 78 -17.87 2.94 -16.42
CA LEU A 78 -18.33 1.56 -16.31
C LEU A 78 -18.87 1.27 -14.91
N LEU A 79 -18.21 1.78 -13.87
CA LEU A 79 -18.63 1.65 -12.48
C LEU A 79 -19.96 2.37 -12.24
N GLU A 80 -20.11 3.59 -12.75
CA GLU A 80 -21.38 4.35 -12.67
C GLU A 80 -22.52 3.63 -13.39
N GLN A 81 -22.28 3.09 -14.59
CA GLN A 81 -23.25 2.26 -15.30
C GLN A 81 -23.61 0.97 -14.53
N GLY A 82 -22.65 0.42 -13.80
CA GLY A 82 -22.85 -0.71 -12.90
C GLY A 82 -23.60 -0.37 -11.61
N GLY A 83 -23.91 0.90 -11.38
CA GLY A 83 -24.64 1.37 -10.19
C GLY A 83 -23.73 1.63 -8.98
N VAL A 84 -22.42 1.74 -9.16
CA VAL A 84 -21.49 2.10 -8.08
C VAL A 84 -21.59 3.61 -7.84
N ASP A 85 -21.85 3.99 -6.59
CA ASP A 85 -21.81 5.41 -6.20
C ASP A 85 -20.36 5.89 -6.14
N MET A 86 -20.00 6.75 -7.10
CA MET A 86 -18.65 7.35 -7.21
C MET A 86 -18.52 8.69 -6.49
N THR A 87 -19.54 9.14 -5.74
CA THR A 87 -19.52 10.42 -5.03
C THR A 87 -18.36 10.47 -4.02
N GLY A 88 -17.40 11.34 -4.25
CA GLY A 88 -16.22 11.50 -3.39
C GLY A 88 -15.23 10.34 -3.44
N LYS A 89 -15.37 9.46 -4.43
CA LYS A 89 -14.45 8.34 -4.67
C LYS A 89 -13.65 8.55 -5.95
N SER A 90 -12.48 7.91 -6.02
CA SER A 90 -11.59 7.92 -7.19
C SER A 90 -11.39 6.52 -7.74
N VAL A 91 -11.00 6.48 -9.00
CA VAL A 91 -10.39 5.30 -9.64
C VAL A 91 -8.90 5.56 -9.71
N ASP A 92 -8.11 4.66 -9.15
CA ASP A 92 -6.66 4.75 -9.18
C ASP A 92 -6.11 3.72 -10.17
N ILE A 93 -5.37 4.19 -11.19
CA ILE A 93 -4.74 3.35 -12.20
C ILE A 93 -3.24 3.62 -12.18
N GLU A 94 -2.47 2.62 -11.81
CA GLU A 94 -1.01 2.68 -11.85
C GLU A 94 -0.47 1.85 -13.01
N ALA A 95 0.14 2.52 -14.00
CA ALA A 95 0.67 1.90 -15.21
C ALA A 95 2.19 2.09 -15.40
N ASN A 96 2.89 2.46 -14.33
CA ASN A 96 4.31 2.81 -14.35
C ASN A 96 5.24 1.66 -13.89
N TYR A 97 4.72 0.47 -13.77
CA TYR A 97 5.49 -0.71 -13.41
C TYR A 97 6.02 -1.42 -14.65
N THR A 98 7.33 -1.71 -14.62
CA THR A 98 8.00 -2.50 -15.67
C THR A 98 8.64 -3.72 -15.05
N LEU A 99 8.48 -4.88 -15.69
CA LEU A 99 8.98 -6.17 -15.26
C LEU A 99 9.51 -6.94 -16.48
N HIS A 100 10.79 -7.32 -16.45
CA HIS A 100 11.41 -8.10 -17.51
C HIS A 100 11.87 -9.44 -16.91
N TYR A 101 11.45 -10.55 -17.51
CA TYR A 101 11.82 -11.88 -17.02
C TYR A 101 13.23 -12.33 -17.45
N ASP A 102 13.80 -11.70 -18.49
CA ASP A 102 15.05 -12.16 -19.11
C ASP A 102 16.31 -11.48 -18.53
N ASP A 103 16.19 -10.39 -17.80
CA ASP A 103 17.30 -9.65 -17.22
C ASP A 103 16.94 -9.12 -15.83
N ALA A 104 17.57 -9.66 -14.80
CA ALA A 104 17.34 -9.24 -13.41
C ALA A 104 17.89 -7.82 -13.15
N ALA A 105 17.28 -6.82 -13.76
CA ALA A 105 17.62 -5.43 -13.53
C ALA A 105 17.18 -5.01 -12.12
N LEU A 106 17.92 -4.06 -11.51
CA LEU A 106 17.58 -3.52 -10.18
C LEU A 106 16.17 -2.89 -10.12
N SER A 107 15.69 -2.38 -11.27
CA SER A 107 14.31 -1.86 -11.44
C SER A 107 13.25 -2.95 -11.21
N ASP A 108 13.53 -4.17 -11.65
CA ASP A 108 12.59 -5.30 -11.51
C ASP A 108 12.47 -5.76 -10.06
N ALA A 109 13.57 -5.71 -9.30
CA ALA A 109 13.54 -6.05 -7.88
C ALA A 109 12.66 -5.08 -7.06
N GLN A 110 12.68 -3.79 -7.38
CA GLN A 110 11.81 -2.80 -6.76
C GLN A 110 10.35 -3.02 -7.15
N THR A 111 10.07 -3.25 -8.43
CA THR A 111 8.72 -3.55 -8.93
C THR A 111 8.15 -4.81 -8.26
N LEU A 112 8.93 -5.89 -8.18
CA LEU A 112 8.53 -7.13 -7.51
C LEU A 112 8.19 -6.91 -6.03
N GLN A 113 9.00 -6.11 -5.32
CA GLN A 113 8.75 -5.79 -3.92
C GLN A 113 7.45 -4.99 -3.74
N VAL A 114 7.20 -4.00 -4.60
CA VAL A 114 5.97 -3.20 -4.57
C VAL A 114 4.75 -4.06 -4.89
N LEU A 115 4.81 -4.87 -5.96
CA LEU A 115 3.71 -5.76 -6.34
C LEU A 115 3.41 -6.78 -5.23
N ALA A 116 4.44 -7.38 -4.61
CA ALA A 116 4.25 -8.29 -3.48
C ALA A 116 3.56 -7.60 -2.29
N ALA A 117 3.87 -6.35 -2.02
CA ALA A 117 3.21 -5.56 -0.99
C ALA A 117 1.75 -5.27 -1.35
N LEU A 118 1.45 -4.88 -2.60
CA LEU A 118 0.09 -4.60 -3.08
C LEU A 118 -0.81 -5.84 -3.00
N PHE A 119 -0.33 -6.98 -3.46
CA PHE A 119 -1.07 -8.26 -3.32
C PHE A 119 -1.26 -8.65 -1.85
N GLY A 120 -0.27 -8.36 -0.98
CA GLY A 120 -0.34 -8.67 0.44
C GLY A 120 -1.34 -7.81 1.22
N ILE A 121 -1.59 -6.56 0.78
CA ILE A 121 -2.57 -5.65 1.37
C ILE A 121 -4.00 -6.06 0.97
N GLY A 122 -4.17 -6.60 -0.24
CA GLY A 122 -5.48 -7.05 -0.74
C GLY A 122 -6.40 -5.92 -1.25
N ASP A 123 -5.86 -4.73 -1.49
CA ASP A 123 -6.62 -3.57 -1.99
C ASP A 123 -6.67 -3.50 -3.52
N LEU A 124 -6.04 -4.45 -4.22
CA LEU A 124 -5.94 -4.47 -5.68
C LEU A 124 -7.16 -5.18 -6.29
N ASP A 125 -7.94 -4.46 -7.10
CA ASP A 125 -9.12 -5.01 -7.76
C ASP A 125 -8.79 -5.66 -9.11
N VAL A 126 -7.88 -5.03 -9.89
CA VAL A 126 -7.51 -5.51 -11.23
C VAL A 126 -6.00 -5.46 -11.44
N PHE A 127 -5.46 -6.55 -11.95
CA PHE A 127 -4.08 -6.68 -12.36
C PHE A 127 -4.02 -6.97 -13.86
N VAL A 128 -3.33 -6.12 -14.62
CA VAL A 128 -3.11 -6.27 -16.06
C VAL A 128 -1.61 -6.41 -16.29
N ALA A 129 -1.22 -7.44 -17.02
CA ALA A 129 0.18 -7.70 -17.34
C ALA A 129 0.31 -8.52 -18.62
N ASP A 130 1.54 -8.63 -19.10
CA ASP A 130 1.87 -9.59 -20.17
C ASP A 130 1.57 -11.02 -19.72
N GLU A 131 1.37 -11.92 -20.68
CA GLU A 131 0.99 -13.31 -20.44
C GLU A 131 1.94 -14.03 -19.46
N ASP A 132 3.26 -13.85 -19.62
CA ASP A 132 4.26 -14.50 -18.77
C ASP A 132 4.21 -13.99 -17.33
N VAL A 133 4.08 -12.68 -17.15
CA VAL A 133 3.91 -12.04 -15.83
C VAL A 133 2.63 -12.52 -15.19
N PHE A 134 1.50 -12.44 -15.90
CA PHE A 134 0.20 -12.88 -15.41
C PHE A 134 0.21 -14.35 -15.00
N ALA A 135 0.72 -15.23 -15.87
CA ALA A 135 0.78 -16.67 -15.61
C ALA A 135 1.65 -17.02 -14.39
N SER A 136 2.73 -16.25 -14.18
CA SER A 136 3.59 -16.43 -13.00
C SER A 136 2.84 -16.13 -11.70
N TYR A 137 2.09 -15.04 -11.64
CA TYR A 137 1.28 -14.68 -10.46
C TYR A 137 0.08 -15.62 -10.28
N ALA A 138 -0.55 -16.06 -11.37
CA ALA A 138 -1.66 -17.02 -11.31
C ALA A 138 -1.21 -18.36 -10.70
N LYS A 139 -0.05 -18.88 -11.09
CA LYS A 139 0.54 -20.11 -10.52
C LYS A 139 0.87 -19.98 -9.03
N GLN A 140 1.12 -18.79 -8.55
CA GLN A 140 1.35 -18.51 -7.13
C GLN A 140 0.06 -18.31 -6.32
N GLY A 141 -1.11 -18.40 -6.98
CA GLY A 141 -2.40 -18.21 -6.33
C GLY A 141 -2.72 -16.77 -5.98
N ALA A 142 -2.16 -15.80 -6.72
CA ALA A 142 -2.37 -14.38 -6.47
C ALA A 142 -3.80 -13.91 -6.82
N PHE A 143 -4.54 -14.66 -7.61
CA PHE A 143 -5.87 -14.29 -8.08
C PHE A 143 -6.97 -15.13 -7.48
N VAL A 144 -8.15 -14.56 -7.42
CA VAL A 144 -9.35 -15.25 -6.92
C VAL A 144 -10.03 -15.97 -8.08
N ASP A 145 -10.61 -17.14 -7.79
CA ASP A 145 -11.40 -17.87 -8.78
C ASP A 145 -12.67 -17.07 -9.14
N LEU A 146 -12.74 -16.65 -10.39
CA LEU A 146 -13.89 -15.90 -10.92
C LEU A 146 -15.20 -16.69 -10.82
N GLY A 147 -15.14 -18.02 -10.82
CA GLY A 147 -16.31 -18.88 -10.66
C GLY A 147 -17.05 -18.71 -9.34
N LEU A 148 -16.39 -18.14 -8.32
CA LEU A 148 -17.00 -17.87 -7.02
C LEU A 148 -17.85 -16.60 -7.01
N PHE A 149 -17.60 -15.66 -7.92
CA PHE A 149 -18.19 -14.30 -7.90
C PHE A 149 -19.01 -13.97 -9.13
N ILE A 150 -18.68 -14.60 -10.28
CA ILE A 150 -19.31 -14.27 -11.57
C ILE A 150 -20.33 -15.35 -11.94
N PRO A 151 -21.56 -14.96 -12.32
CA PRO A 151 -22.57 -15.90 -12.78
C PRO A 151 -22.08 -16.75 -13.95
N GLY A 152 -22.42 -18.04 -13.93
CA GLY A 152 -21.90 -19.01 -14.90
C GLY A 152 -22.33 -18.76 -16.37
N ASP A 153 -23.42 -18.04 -16.61
CA ASP A 153 -23.84 -17.61 -17.94
C ASP A 153 -22.91 -16.50 -18.49
N VAL A 154 -22.41 -15.63 -17.63
CA VAL A 154 -21.42 -14.61 -17.99
C VAL A 154 -20.08 -15.29 -18.28
N LEU A 155 -19.61 -16.19 -17.41
CA LEU A 155 -18.36 -16.93 -17.62
C LEU A 155 -18.38 -17.72 -18.93
N LYS A 156 -19.50 -18.36 -19.28
CA LYS A 156 -19.65 -19.07 -20.55
C LYS A 156 -19.51 -18.18 -21.77
N ARG A 157 -19.92 -16.90 -21.68
CA ARG A 157 -19.79 -15.92 -22.76
C ARG A 157 -18.34 -15.57 -23.04
N TYR A 158 -17.50 -15.58 -21.99
CA TYR A 158 -16.08 -15.20 -22.06
C TYR A 158 -15.11 -16.38 -21.93
N LYS A 159 -15.60 -17.63 -22.07
CA LYS A 159 -14.81 -18.86 -21.86
C LYS A 159 -13.48 -18.91 -22.63
N ASP A 160 -13.42 -18.33 -23.83
CA ASP A 160 -12.24 -18.33 -24.69
C ASP A 160 -11.21 -17.24 -24.26
N HIS A 161 -11.54 -16.42 -23.27
CA HIS A 161 -10.71 -15.36 -22.70
C HIS A 161 -10.37 -15.63 -21.22
N LEU A 162 -10.75 -16.79 -20.69
CA LEU A 162 -10.46 -17.18 -19.31
C LEU A 162 -9.16 -17.97 -19.25
N TYR A 163 -8.33 -17.64 -18.26
CA TYR A 163 -7.16 -18.42 -17.90
C TYR A 163 -7.57 -19.49 -16.86
N TYR A 164 -7.15 -20.71 -17.08
CA TYR A 164 -7.36 -21.84 -16.16
C TYR A 164 -6.01 -22.31 -15.67
N SER A 165 -5.75 -22.23 -14.37
CA SER A 165 -4.53 -22.71 -13.71
C SER A 165 -4.74 -24.09 -13.08
#